data_8c28e1037805204c30d513391938db26
#
_entry.id   8c28e1037805204c30d513391938db26
#
_cell.length_a   1.000
_cell.length_b   1.000
_cell.length_c   1.000
_cell.angle_alpha   90.00
_cell.angle_beta   90.00
_cell.angle_gamma   90.00
#
_symmetry.space_group_name_H-M   'P 1'
#
loop_
_entity.id
_entity.type
_entity.pdbx_description
1 polymer ?
#
loop_
_entity_poly.entity_id
_entity_poly.type
_entity_poly.pdbx_seq_one_letter_code
_entity_poly.pdbx_strand_id
1 'polypeptide(L)'
;MDHRAVPGRMADMPPGAQGANPYVRPAMQRHTSGLRLVSEDRERIVRKDQMCVKCGTAITGQFVRALSGVYHLDCFTCADCGRNVASKFFSATPDMVLAAGGGDQFPLCETDYFRRLDLLCARCGHALRGSYITALGSKYHVDHFTCSMCSTPFGPEDSYYEHEGQVYCHFHYSTLFAIQCSGCQTAILKQFVEINRNNADEHWHPECYMIHRYWKIKLAPSAPSHADAVQDVSLSMPGALAL
;
A
#
# COMPACT_ATOMS: atom_id res chain seq x y z
N MET A 1 -2.27 -6.91 29.49
CA MET A 1 -2.22 -6.36 28.12
C MET A 1 -2.07 -7.54 27.18
N ASP A 2 -3.17 -7.92 26.53
CA ASP A 2 -3.21 -9.11 25.68
C ASP A 2 -2.46 -8.89 24.38
N HIS A 3 -1.19 -9.25 24.31
CA HIS A 3 -0.44 -9.34 23.08
C HIS A 3 -0.71 -10.69 22.41
N ARG A 4 -1.93 -10.89 21.92
CA ARG A 4 -2.23 -12.02 21.05
C ARG A 4 -1.76 -11.68 19.64
N ALA A 5 -0.63 -12.27 19.25
CA ALA A 5 -0.28 -12.36 17.86
C ALA A 5 -1.36 -13.16 17.12
N VAL A 6 -2.08 -12.52 16.24
CA VAL A 6 -3.01 -13.19 15.34
C VAL A 6 -2.22 -13.51 14.07
N PRO A 7 -2.03 -14.78 13.68
CA PRO A 7 -1.50 -15.08 12.36
C PRO A 7 -2.50 -14.53 11.34
N GLY A 8 -2.16 -13.39 10.74
CA GLY A 8 -2.92 -12.85 9.63
C GLY A 8 -2.62 -13.71 8.41
N ARG A 9 -3.63 -14.40 7.87
CA ARG A 9 -3.59 -14.80 6.47
C ARG A 9 -3.71 -13.53 5.65
N MET A 10 -3.02 -13.48 4.51
CA MET A 10 -3.42 -12.56 3.45
C MET A 10 -4.93 -12.69 3.32
N ALA A 11 -5.64 -11.57 3.54
CA ALA A 11 -7.09 -11.57 3.42
C ALA A 11 -7.42 -12.27 2.10
N ASP A 12 -8.26 -13.28 2.17
CA ASP A 12 -8.70 -14.05 1.02
C ASP A 12 -9.06 -13.07 -0.08
N MET A 13 -8.22 -13.02 -1.10
CA MET A 13 -8.60 -12.36 -2.35
C MET A 13 -9.85 -13.09 -2.80
N PRO A 14 -10.99 -12.43 -2.95
CA PRO A 14 -12.19 -13.09 -3.42
C PRO A 14 -11.83 -13.84 -4.71
N PRO A 15 -12.26 -15.10 -4.88
CA PRO A 15 -12.01 -15.85 -6.08
C PRO A 15 -12.62 -15.08 -7.27
N GLY A 16 -11.80 -14.47 -8.09
CA GLY A 16 -12.18 -13.55 -9.16
C GLY A 16 -11.35 -12.28 -9.27
N ALA A 17 -10.48 -11.97 -8.33
CA ALA A 17 -9.61 -10.78 -8.41
C ALA A 17 -8.50 -10.88 -9.48
N GLN A 18 -8.47 -11.93 -10.28
CA GLN A 18 -7.76 -11.98 -11.56
C GLN A 18 -8.50 -11.24 -12.69
N GLY A 19 -9.69 -10.70 -12.42
CA GLY A 19 -10.43 -9.84 -13.33
C GLY A 19 -10.17 -8.38 -12.94
N ALA A 20 -9.76 -7.58 -13.91
CA ALA A 20 -9.60 -6.14 -13.85
C ALA A 20 -10.52 -5.50 -12.80
N ASN A 21 -9.91 -4.83 -11.81
CA ASN A 21 -10.63 -3.97 -10.86
C ASN A 21 -11.66 -3.14 -11.66
N PRO A 22 -12.98 -3.27 -11.43
CA PRO A 22 -14.00 -2.57 -12.20
C PRO A 22 -13.86 -1.03 -12.12
N TYR A 23 -13.07 -0.53 -11.15
CA TYR A 23 -12.71 0.88 -11.02
C TYR A 23 -11.43 1.27 -11.78
N VAL A 24 -10.67 0.29 -12.31
CA VAL A 24 -9.52 0.51 -13.20
C VAL A 24 -9.95 0.27 -14.65
N ARG A 25 -11.04 0.84 -15.06
CA ARG A 25 -11.10 1.27 -16.46
C ARG A 25 -10.33 2.59 -16.49
N PRO A 26 -9.10 2.60 -17.01
CA PRO A 26 -8.54 3.88 -17.39
C PRO A 26 -9.47 4.41 -18.47
N ALA A 27 -10.29 5.37 -18.14
CA ALA A 27 -10.60 6.38 -19.12
C ALA A 27 -9.28 7.12 -19.39
N MET A 28 -8.27 6.38 -19.85
CA MET A 28 -7.17 6.93 -20.59
C MET A 28 -7.78 7.35 -21.92
N GLN A 29 -8.58 8.39 -21.89
CA GLN A 29 -8.66 9.23 -23.04
C GLN A 29 -7.25 9.78 -23.18
N ARG A 30 -6.44 9.11 -23.99
CA ARG A 30 -5.33 9.77 -24.67
C ARG A 30 -5.99 10.83 -25.53
N HIS A 31 -6.29 11.96 -24.92
CA HIS A 31 -6.43 13.17 -25.68
C HIS A 31 -5.02 13.41 -26.20
N THR A 32 -4.77 12.90 -27.40
CA THR A 32 -3.70 13.43 -28.21
C THR A 32 -3.94 14.94 -28.20
N SER A 33 -3.12 15.62 -27.42
CA SER A 33 -3.07 17.09 -27.41
C SER A 33 -2.88 17.49 -28.85
N GLY A 34 -3.95 17.87 -29.50
CA GLY A 34 -3.87 18.51 -30.79
C GLY A 34 -3.24 19.87 -30.54
N LEU A 35 -1.92 19.91 -30.40
CA LEU A 35 -1.13 21.11 -30.45
C LEU A 35 -1.31 21.67 -31.88
N ARG A 36 -2.34 22.47 -32.08
CA ARG A 36 -2.47 23.27 -33.28
C ARG A 36 -1.62 24.52 -33.08
N LEU A 37 -0.42 24.51 -33.64
CA LEU A 37 0.36 25.71 -33.88
C LEU A 37 -0.46 26.61 -34.83
N VAL A 38 -0.91 27.73 -34.33
CA VAL A 38 -1.58 28.75 -35.14
C VAL A 38 -0.58 29.88 -35.33
N SER A 39 -0.13 30.06 -36.57
CA SER A 39 0.73 31.15 -36.98
C SER A 39 0.10 32.52 -36.70
N GLU A 40 0.92 33.41 -36.15
CA GLU A 40 0.64 34.83 -35.94
C GLU A 40 0.36 35.47 -37.28
N ASP A 41 -0.79 36.05 -37.43
CA ASP A 41 -1.19 37.19 -38.25
C ASP A 41 -2.65 37.04 -38.74
N ARG A 42 -3.56 37.54 -37.88
CA ARG A 42 -4.85 38.10 -38.24
C ARG A 42 -5.53 38.62 -36.97
N GLU A 43 -5.95 39.88 -36.96
CA GLU A 43 -6.87 40.43 -35.96
C GLU A 43 -8.06 39.46 -35.79
N ARG A 44 -8.06 38.69 -34.73
CA ARG A 44 -9.08 37.67 -34.50
C ARG A 44 -10.19 38.24 -33.65
N ILE A 45 -11.37 38.27 -34.21
CA ILE A 45 -12.62 38.27 -33.45
C ILE A 45 -12.50 37.08 -32.47
N VAL A 46 -12.26 37.36 -31.18
CA VAL A 46 -12.16 36.35 -30.15
C VAL A 46 -13.53 35.70 -30.00
N ARG A 47 -13.69 34.53 -30.55
CA ARG A 47 -14.94 33.75 -30.40
C ARG A 47 -15.06 33.31 -28.92
N LYS A 48 -16.30 33.20 -28.44
CA LYS A 48 -16.60 32.77 -27.06
C LYS A 48 -15.95 31.44 -26.68
N ASP A 49 -15.64 30.61 -27.66
CA ASP A 49 -14.97 29.29 -27.58
C ASP A 49 -13.44 29.40 -27.42
N GLN A 50 -12.88 30.59 -27.33
CA GLN A 50 -11.47 30.85 -27.04
C GLN A 50 -11.23 31.55 -25.70
N MET A 51 -12.23 31.57 -24.83
CA MET A 51 -12.10 32.08 -23.48
C MET A 51 -11.71 30.95 -22.53
N CYS A 52 -10.70 31.16 -21.69
CA CYS A 52 -10.29 30.17 -20.69
C CYS A 52 -11.38 29.99 -19.63
N VAL A 53 -11.85 28.76 -19.45
CA VAL A 53 -12.91 28.45 -18.49
C VAL A 53 -12.48 28.81 -17.04
N LYS A 54 -11.19 28.71 -16.73
CA LYS A 54 -10.72 28.95 -15.35
C LYS A 54 -10.56 30.44 -15.02
N CYS A 55 -9.97 31.24 -15.91
CA CYS A 55 -9.68 32.65 -15.61
C CYS A 55 -10.58 33.64 -16.37
N GLY A 56 -11.39 33.19 -17.30
CA GLY A 56 -12.31 34.03 -18.07
C GLY A 56 -11.62 34.97 -19.04
N THR A 57 -10.33 34.84 -19.34
CA THR A 57 -9.62 35.68 -20.30
C THR A 57 -9.42 34.98 -21.64
N ALA A 58 -9.23 35.77 -22.71
CA ALA A 58 -9.01 35.25 -24.05
C ALA A 58 -7.69 34.46 -24.12
N ILE A 59 -7.74 33.31 -24.81
CA ILE A 59 -6.56 32.46 -25.00
C ILE A 59 -5.83 32.89 -26.27
N THR A 60 -4.57 33.27 -26.07
CA THR A 60 -3.63 33.57 -27.17
C THR A 60 -2.49 32.54 -27.09
N GLY A 61 -2.22 31.82 -28.20
CA GLY A 61 -1.16 30.82 -28.23
C GLY A 61 -1.63 29.39 -27.92
N GLN A 62 -0.80 28.60 -27.20
CA GLN A 62 -1.06 27.20 -26.92
C GLN A 62 -2.12 27.04 -25.81
N PHE A 63 -2.97 26.05 -25.94
CA PHE A 63 -4.05 25.81 -25.02
C PHE A 63 -4.37 24.31 -24.86
N VAL A 64 -5.06 23.97 -23.79
CA VAL A 64 -5.63 22.63 -23.53
C VAL A 64 -7.12 22.68 -23.84
N ARG A 65 -7.60 21.73 -24.63
CA ARG A 65 -9.03 21.46 -24.78
C ARG A 65 -9.38 20.18 -24.05
N ALA A 66 -10.11 20.29 -22.96
CA ALA A 66 -10.48 19.16 -22.10
C ALA A 66 -11.75 19.48 -21.29
N LEU A 67 -12.45 18.47 -20.78
CA LEU A 67 -13.60 18.62 -19.87
C LEU A 67 -14.65 19.62 -20.40
N SER A 68 -14.99 19.51 -21.68
CA SER A 68 -15.96 20.39 -22.37
C SER A 68 -15.55 21.87 -22.48
N GLY A 69 -14.30 22.23 -22.15
CA GLY A 69 -13.82 23.61 -22.19
C GLY A 69 -12.42 23.78 -22.79
N VAL A 70 -11.96 25.03 -22.81
CA VAL A 70 -10.61 25.41 -23.22
C VAL A 70 -9.92 26.13 -22.06
N TYR A 71 -8.61 25.90 -21.91
CA TYR A 71 -7.83 26.42 -20.81
C TYR A 71 -6.45 26.87 -21.29
N HIS A 72 -5.90 27.92 -20.69
CA HIS A 72 -4.47 28.17 -20.83
C HIS A 72 -3.69 26.98 -20.26
N LEU A 73 -2.47 26.75 -20.74
CA LEU A 73 -1.61 25.70 -20.21
C LEU A 73 -1.42 25.82 -18.69
N ASP A 74 -1.16 27.03 -18.21
CA ASP A 74 -0.93 27.30 -16.79
C ASP A 74 -2.22 27.30 -15.96
N CYS A 75 -3.37 27.45 -16.60
CA CYS A 75 -4.66 27.38 -15.93
C CYS A 75 -5.16 25.94 -15.77
N PHE A 76 -4.64 24.97 -16.53
CA PHE A 76 -5.08 23.60 -16.44
C PHE A 76 -4.33 22.85 -15.32
N THR A 77 -4.82 23.00 -14.10
CA THR A 77 -4.19 22.50 -12.87
C THR A 77 -5.09 21.52 -12.14
N CYS A 78 -4.46 20.59 -11.41
CA CYS A 78 -5.17 19.68 -10.52
C CYS A 78 -6.02 20.44 -9.50
N ALA A 79 -7.27 20.02 -9.34
CA ALA A 79 -8.21 20.68 -8.42
C ALA A 79 -7.79 20.57 -6.95
N ASP A 80 -7.06 19.51 -6.56
CA ASP A 80 -6.67 19.29 -5.18
C ASP A 80 -5.32 19.93 -4.84
N CYS A 81 -4.28 19.68 -5.63
CA CYS A 81 -2.92 20.13 -5.30
C CYS A 81 -2.44 21.34 -6.12
N GLY A 82 -3.20 21.83 -7.09
CA GLY A 82 -2.84 22.98 -7.91
C GLY A 82 -1.72 22.73 -8.93
N ARG A 83 -1.12 21.53 -8.98
CA ARG A 83 -0.06 21.19 -9.94
C ARG A 83 -0.59 21.25 -11.36
N ASN A 84 0.21 21.76 -12.30
CA ASN A 84 -0.12 21.73 -13.71
C ASN A 84 -0.28 20.30 -14.22
N VAL A 85 -1.37 20.04 -14.93
CA VAL A 85 -1.73 18.71 -15.45
C VAL A 85 -2.01 18.72 -16.94
N ALA A 86 -1.53 19.74 -17.65
CA ALA A 86 -1.74 19.89 -19.09
C ALA A 86 -1.19 18.71 -19.92
N SER A 87 -0.11 18.08 -19.44
CA SER A 87 0.50 16.91 -20.09
C SER A 87 -0.23 15.60 -19.80
N LYS A 88 -0.78 15.45 -18.59
CA LYS A 88 -1.49 14.24 -18.16
C LYS A 88 -2.43 14.55 -17.00
N PHE A 89 -3.69 14.21 -17.17
CA PHE A 89 -4.69 14.39 -16.13
C PHE A 89 -5.68 13.22 -16.08
N PHE A 90 -6.43 13.15 -15.00
CA PHE A 90 -7.58 12.28 -14.82
C PHE A 90 -8.82 13.15 -14.61
N SER A 91 -9.90 12.82 -15.29
CA SER A 91 -11.19 13.48 -15.07
C SER A 91 -11.80 12.95 -13.77
N ALA A 92 -12.35 13.83 -12.95
CA ALA A 92 -13.13 13.42 -11.81
C ALA A 92 -14.29 12.50 -12.23
N THR A 93 -14.55 11.43 -11.48
CA THR A 93 -15.72 10.58 -11.70
C THR A 93 -17.00 11.30 -11.25
N PRO A 94 -18.19 10.87 -11.71
CA PRO A 94 -19.45 11.45 -11.25
C PRO A 94 -19.58 11.47 -9.72
N ASP A 95 -19.16 10.40 -9.07
CA ASP A 95 -19.19 10.30 -7.60
C ASP A 95 -18.25 11.31 -6.93
N MET A 96 -17.06 11.54 -7.50
CA MET A 96 -16.14 12.57 -7.01
C MET A 96 -16.68 13.99 -7.20
N VAL A 97 -17.41 14.22 -8.29
CA VAL A 97 -18.08 15.51 -8.56
C VAL A 97 -19.19 15.73 -7.55
N LEU A 98 -20.02 14.71 -7.30
CA LEU A 98 -21.07 14.77 -6.29
C LEU A 98 -20.52 15.02 -4.89
N ALA A 99 -19.46 14.32 -4.51
CA ALA A 99 -18.79 14.50 -3.22
C ALA A 99 -18.17 15.91 -3.06
N ALA A 100 -17.83 16.57 -4.18
CA ALA A 100 -17.33 17.95 -4.17
C ALA A 100 -18.44 19.01 -4.16
N GLY A 101 -19.72 18.61 -4.06
CA GLY A 101 -20.88 19.53 -4.05
C GLY A 101 -21.62 19.64 -5.36
N GLY A 102 -21.29 18.78 -6.34
CA GLY A 102 -21.86 18.79 -7.69
C GLY A 102 -21.16 19.82 -8.62
N GLY A 103 -21.62 19.91 -9.84
CA GLY A 103 -21.10 20.83 -10.84
C GLY A 103 -20.42 20.13 -12.01
N ASP A 104 -19.46 20.82 -12.65
CA ASP A 104 -18.73 20.31 -13.79
C ASP A 104 -17.59 19.37 -13.38
N GLN A 105 -17.17 18.51 -14.30
CA GLN A 105 -15.97 17.70 -14.13
C GLN A 105 -14.73 18.59 -13.99
N PHE A 106 -13.80 18.13 -13.17
CA PHE A 106 -12.54 18.85 -12.92
C PHE A 106 -11.33 17.91 -13.10
N PRO A 107 -10.17 18.47 -13.44
CA PRO A 107 -8.95 17.70 -13.66
C PRO A 107 -8.25 17.39 -12.35
N LEU A 108 -7.71 16.18 -12.25
CA LEU A 108 -6.91 15.71 -11.14
C LEU A 108 -5.55 15.19 -11.65
N CYS A 109 -4.51 15.36 -10.87
CA CYS A 109 -3.28 14.62 -11.08
C CYS A 109 -3.48 13.16 -10.68
N GLU A 110 -2.57 12.28 -11.09
CA GLU A 110 -2.66 10.86 -10.82
C GLU A 110 -2.76 10.54 -9.32
N THR A 111 -1.87 11.12 -8.52
CA THR A 111 -1.84 10.86 -7.08
C THR A 111 -3.15 11.26 -6.40
N ASP A 112 -3.70 12.43 -6.75
CA ASP A 112 -4.93 12.91 -6.12
C ASP A 112 -6.16 12.13 -6.61
N TYR A 113 -6.17 11.74 -7.88
CA TYR A 113 -7.22 10.86 -8.42
C TYR A 113 -7.26 9.52 -7.68
N PHE A 114 -6.11 8.85 -7.56
CA PHE A 114 -6.03 7.56 -6.87
C PHE A 114 -6.19 7.69 -5.35
N ARG A 115 -5.83 8.84 -4.75
CA ARG A 115 -6.12 9.13 -3.34
C ARG A 115 -7.62 9.18 -3.09
N ARG A 116 -8.39 9.84 -3.93
CA ARG A 116 -9.85 9.91 -3.82
C ARG A 116 -10.54 8.55 -3.97
N LEU A 117 -9.90 7.62 -4.67
CA LEU A 117 -10.36 6.23 -4.79
C LEU A 117 -9.86 5.32 -3.67
N ASP A 118 -9.11 5.84 -2.72
CA ASP A 118 -8.41 5.05 -1.70
C ASP A 118 -7.52 3.96 -2.32
N LEU A 119 -6.81 4.28 -3.40
CA LEU A 119 -5.95 3.38 -4.16
C LEU A 119 -4.51 3.88 -4.20
N LEU A 120 -3.97 4.29 -3.05
CA LEU A 120 -2.55 4.59 -2.89
C LEU A 120 -1.87 3.51 -2.07
N CYS A 121 -0.65 3.16 -2.46
CA CYS A 121 0.18 2.26 -1.68
C CYS A 121 0.62 2.93 -0.38
N ALA A 122 0.33 2.32 0.77
CA ALA A 122 0.69 2.86 2.07
C ALA A 122 2.21 3.00 2.27
N ARG A 123 3.02 2.19 1.57
CA ARG A 123 4.48 2.25 1.69
C ARG A 123 5.12 3.36 0.85
N CYS A 124 4.70 3.54 -0.39
CA CYS A 124 5.37 4.46 -1.33
C CYS A 124 4.52 5.67 -1.74
N GLY A 125 3.22 5.71 -1.39
CA GLY A 125 2.31 6.80 -1.76
C GLY A 125 1.94 6.87 -3.23
N HIS A 126 2.37 5.92 -4.06
CA HIS A 126 2.04 5.89 -5.47
C HIS A 126 0.74 5.13 -5.75
N ALA A 127 0.16 5.41 -6.90
CA ALA A 127 -1.09 4.83 -7.37
C ALA A 127 -1.01 3.31 -7.58
N LEU A 128 -1.98 2.60 -7.06
CA LEU A 128 -2.18 1.16 -7.25
C LEU A 128 -2.96 0.93 -8.56
N ARG A 129 -2.24 0.69 -9.65
CA ARG A 129 -2.82 0.57 -11.00
C ARG A 129 -3.16 -0.85 -11.41
N GLY A 130 -2.68 -1.84 -10.70
CA GLY A 130 -2.85 -3.26 -10.99
C GLY A 130 -3.26 -4.03 -9.73
N SER A 131 -2.81 -5.27 -9.64
CA SER A 131 -3.01 -6.10 -8.45
C SER A 131 -2.35 -5.46 -7.24
N TYR A 132 -3.02 -5.50 -6.11
CA TYR A 132 -2.52 -4.97 -4.85
C TYR A 132 -2.94 -5.87 -3.69
N ILE A 133 -2.27 -5.73 -2.57
CA ILE A 133 -2.57 -6.44 -1.33
C ILE A 133 -3.30 -5.49 -0.39
N THR A 134 -4.37 -5.98 0.23
CA THR A 134 -5.03 -5.28 1.33
C THR A 134 -4.69 -6.00 2.63
N ALA A 135 -4.01 -5.30 3.53
CA ALA A 135 -3.63 -5.82 4.83
C ALA A 135 -3.54 -4.69 5.85
N LEU A 136 -3.82 -4.97 7.12
CA LEU A 136 -3.77 -3.99 8.22
C LEU A 136 -4.59 -2.71 7.93
N GLY A 137 -5.74 -2.85 7.28
CA GLY A 137 -6.57 -1.71 6.89
C GLY A 137 -5.97 -0.80 5.80
N SER A 138 -4.86 -1.19 5.20
CA SER A 138 -4.13 -0.42 4.19
C SER A 138 -3.91 -1.23 2.91
N LYS A 139 -3.52 -0.56 1.84
CA LYS A 139 -3.28 -1.18 0.53
C LYS A 139 -1.82 -1.02 0.11
N TYR A 140 -1.27 -2.03 -0.52
CA TYR A 140 0.15 -2.10 -0.88
C TYR A 140 0.33 -2.64 -2.29
N HIS A 141 1.36 -2.17 -3.02
CA HIS A 141 1.82 -2.93 -4.17
C HIS A 141 2.29 -4.31 -3.70
N VAL A 142 2.20 -5.31 -4.56
CA VAL A 142 2.61 -6.69 -4.24
C VAL A 142 4.04 -6.73 -3.68
N ASP A 143 4.97 -6.03 -4.33
CA ASP A 143 6.38 -5.98 -3.92
C ASP A 143 6.64 -5.08 -2.70
N HIS A 144 5.65 -4.32 -2.26
CA HIS A 144 5.78 -3.41 -1.12
C HIS A 144 5.20 -3.96 0.17
N PHE A 145 4.48 -5.06 0.12
CA PHE A 145 4.05 -5.76 1.31
C PHE A 145 5.11 -6.78 1.73
N THR A 146 6.00 -6.34 2.61
CA THR A 146 7.22 -7.08 2.97
C THR A 146 7.39 -7.17 4.48
N CYS A 147 8.17 -8.16 4.92
CA CYS A 147 8.60 -8.25 6.31
C CYS A 147 9.39 -6.98 6.70
N SER A 148 9.07 -6.41 7.86
CA SER A 148 9.71 -5.17 8.35
C SER A 148 11.18 -5.34 8.69
N MET A 149 11.66 -6.57 8.89
CA MET A 149 13.06 -6.86 9.22
C MET A 149 13.89 -7.23 8.00
N CYS A 150 13.46 -8.23 7.21
CA CYS A 150 14.25 -8.73 6.08
C CYS A 150 13.82 -8.17 4.73
N SER A 151 12.75 -7.38 4.69
CA SER A 151 12.19 -6.82 3.44
C SER A 151 11.79 -7.88 2.40
N THR A 152 11.69 -9.15 2.78
CA THR A 152 11.19 -10.21 1.89
C THR A 152 9.71 -9.97 1.62
N PRO A 153 9.27 -9.92 0.37
CA PRO A 153 7.87 -9.76 0.03
C PRO A 153 7.08 -11.02 0.40
N PHE A 154 5.83 -10.82 0.79
CA PHE A 154 4.91 -11.93 1.06
C PHE A 154 4.17 -12.33 -0.21
N GLY A 155 4.23 -13.61 -0.56
CA GLY A 155 3.43 -14.21 -1.60
C GLY A 155 1.97 -14.42 -1.19
N PRO A 156 1.10 -14.83 -2.13
CA PRO A 156 -0.33 -15.02 -1.87
C PRO A 156 -0.62 -16.16 -0.86
N GLU A 157 0.27 -17.12 -0.74
CA GLU A 157 0.16 -18.24 0.19
C GLU A 157 0.96 -18.06 1.48
N ASP A 158 1.74 -16.98 1.59
CA ASP A 158 2.57 -16.73 2.75
C ASP A 158 1.72 -16.22 3.92
N SER A 159 2.06 -16.71 5.11
CA SER A 159 1.51 -16.19 6.36
C SER A 159 2.41 -15.09 6.89
N TYR A 160 1.81 -14.02 7.35
CA TYR A 160 2.50 -12.96 8.05
C TYR A 160 1.98 -12.80 9.49
N TYR A 161 2.78 -12.19 10.32
CA TYR A 161 2.45 -11.90 11.72
C TYR A 161 2.49 -10.39 11.93
N GLU A 162 1.51 -9.90 12.65
CA GLU A 162 1.43 -8.48 13.01
C GLU A 162 1.93 -8.27 14.44
N HIS A 163 2.74 -7.25 14.62
CA HIS A 163 3.13 -6.75 15.94
C HIS A 163 3.32 -5.23 15.87
N GLU A 164 2.59 -4.51 16.72
CA GLU A 164 2.62 -3.04 16.79
C GLU A 164 2.42 -2.33 15.42
N GLY A 165 1.49 -2.85 14.61
CA GLY A 165 1.18 -2.27 13.28
C GLY A 165 2.24 -2.57 12.21
N GLN A 166 3.23 -3.42 12.50
CA GLN A 166 4.24 -3.87 11.57
C GLN A 166 4.03 -5.33 11.19
N VAL A 167 4.51 -5.72 10.01
CA VAL A 167 4.39 -7.10 9.53
C VAL A 167 5.74 -7.82 9.56
N TYR A 168 5.70 -9.07 10.00
CA TYR A 168 6.88 -9.90 10.15
C TYR A 168 6.65 -11.27 9.51
N CYS A 169 7.70 -11.85 8.91
CA CYS A 169 7.69 -13.24 8.50
C CYS A 169 7.74 -14.14 9.73
N HIS A 170 7.43 -15.41 9.54
CA HIS A 170 7.44 -16.42 10.60
C HIS A 170 8.75 -16.42 11.41
N PHE A 171 9.88 -16.39 10.72
CA PHE A 171 11.20 -16.41 11.35
C PHE A 171 11.41 -15.21 12.27
N HIS A 172 11.21 -13.99 11.76
CA HIS A 172 11.45 -12.79 12.57
C HIS A 172 10.43 -12.64 13.70
N TYR A 173 9.17 -12.98 13.46
CA TYR A 173 8.18 -12.95 14.53
C TYR A 173 8.50 -13.96 15.63
N SER A 174 8.81 -15.21 15.27
CA SER A 174 9.12 -16.27 16.23
C SER A 174 10.37 -16.00 17.04
N THR A 175 11.35 -15.33 16.44
CA THR A 175 12.63 -15.02 17.11
C THR A 175 12.52 -13.80 18.03
N LEU A 176 11.77 -12.77 17.62
CA LEU A 176 11.77 -11.47 18.30
C LEU A 176 10.64 -11.32 19.32
N PHE A 177 9.47 -11.86 19.03
CA PHE A 177 8.25 -11.52 19.76
C PHE A 177 7.49 -12.72 20.32
N ALA A 178 7.68 -13.92 19.76
CA ALA A 178 6.91 -15.06 20.21
C ALA A 178 7.36 -15.56 21.59
N ILE A 179 6.37 -15.92 22.40
CA ILE A 179 6.61 -16.57 23.69
C ILE A 179 7.24 -17.94 23.45
N GLN A 180 8.25 -18.30 24.23
CA GLN A 180 8.93 -19.57 24.15
C GLN A 180 8.22 -20.63 25.01
N CYS A 181 8.11 -21.84 24.49
CA CYS A 181 7.57 -22.97 25.23
C CYS A 181 8.57 -23.42 26.31
N SER A 182 8.13 -23.51 27.57
CA SER A 182 8.97 -23.97 28.69
C SER A 182 9.44 -25.41 28.55
N GLY A 183 8.80 -26.21 27.69
CA GLY A 183 9.19 -27.60 27.44
C GLY A 183 10.22 -27.76 26.33
N CYS A 184 9.86 -27.40 25.12
CA CYS A 184 10.69 -27.60 23.91
C CYS A 184 11.52 -26.38 23.51
N GLN A 185 11.33 -25.25 24.17
CA GLN A 185 12.03 -23.97 23.93
C GLN A 185 11.86 -23.42 22.50
N THR A 186 10.82 -23.86 21.80
CA THR A 186 10.45 -23.25 20.51
C THR A 186 9.33 -22.25 20.68
N ALA A 187 9.21 -21.35 19.69
CA ALA A 187 8.22 -20.30 19.69
C ALA A 187 6.78 -20.83 19.68
N ILE A 188 5.92 -20.25 20.49
CA ILE A 188 4.50 -20.56 20.54
C ILE A 188 3.77 -19.53 19.68
N LEU A 189 3.23 -19.98 18.55
CA LEU A 189 2.55 -19.13 17.57
C LEU A 189 1.03 -19.31 17.53
N LYS A 190 0.52 -20.24 18.32
CA LYS A 190 -0.91 -20.57 18.38
C LYS A 190 -1.38 -20.63 19.83
N GLN A 191 -2.29 -21.54 20.14
CA GLN A 191 -2.80 -21.77 21.48
C GLN A 191 -1.68 -22.27 22.41
N PHE A 192 -1.73 -21.85 23.66
CA PHE A 192 -0.79 -22.26 24.69
C PHE A 192 -1.51 -22.56 26.00
N VAL A 193 -0.84 -23.31 26.86
CA VAL A 193 -1.23 -23.53 28.25
C VAL A 193 -0.36 -22.65 29.12
N GLU A 194 -0.97 -21.83 29.95
CA GLU A 194 -0.30 -20.96 30.90
C GLU A 194 -0.42 -21.56 32.30
N ILE A 195 0.68 -21.63 33.01
CA ILE A 195 0.75 -22.18 34.36
C ILE A 195 1.57 -21.25 35.23
N ASN A 196 0.98 -20.77 36.30
CA ASN A 196 1.74 -20.02 37.30
C ASN A 196 2.37 -21.01 38.31
N ARG A 197 3.70 -21.00 38.39
CA ARG A 197 4.48 -21.72 39.39
C ARG A 197 5.45 -20.78 40.08
N ASN A 198 5.37 -20.72 41.39
CA ASN A 198 6.29 -19.93 42.22
C ASN A 198 6.39 -18.45 41.76
N ASN A 199 5.28 -17.83 41.44
CA ASN A 199 5.18 -16.47 40.88
C ASN A 199 5.86 -16.28 39.51
N ALA A 200 6.13 -17.36 38.78
CA ALA A 200 6.59 -17.32 37.41
C ALA A 200 5.54 -17.95 36.49
N ASP A 201 5.21 -17.29 35.40
CA ASP A 201 4.28 -17.78 34.39
C ASP A 201 5.05 -18.62 33.37
N GLU A 202 4.69 -19.90 33.30
CA GLU A 202 5.22 -20.85 32.32
C GLU A 202 4.24 -20.99 31.18
N HIS A 203 4.72 -20.88 29.96
CA HIS A 203 3.92 -21.06 28.74
C HIS A 203 4.34 -22.34 28.02
N TRP A 204 3.37 -23.13 27.63
CA TRP A 204 3.59 -24.43 27.03
C TRP A 204 2.75 -24.65 25.80
N HIS A 205 3.29 -25.30 24.76
CA HIS A 205 2.41 -25.88 23.75
C HIS A 205 1.50 -26.92 24.43
N PRO A 206 0.23 -27.06 24.02
CA PRO A 206 -0.69 -28.03 24.62
C PRO A 206 -0.11 -29.45 24.66
N GLU A 207 0.51 -29.86 23.55
CA GLU A 207 1.14 -31.20 23.44
C GLU A 207 2.35 -31.35 24.37
N CYS A 208 3.21 -30.34 24.45
CA CYS A 208 4.37 -30.34 25.33
C CYS A 208 3.96 -30.41 26.79
N TYR A 209 2.90 -29.71 27.17
CA TYR A 209 2.36 -29.77 28.51
C TYR A 209 1.80 -31.15 28.84
N MET A 210 1.04 -31.77 27.92
CA MET A 210 0.50 -33.11 28.08
C MET A 210 1.62 -34.15 28.28
N ILE A 211 2.66 -34.11 27.45
CA ILE A 211 3.83 -34.97 27.55
C ILE A 211 4.51 -34.80 28.92
N HIS A 212 4.77 -33.57 29.30
CA HIS A 212 5.41 -33.25 30.59
C HIS A 212 4.56 -33.74 31.79
N ARG A 213 3.26 -33.47 31.78
CA ARG A 213 2.36 -33.75 32.89
C ARG A 213 2.10 -35.24 33.09
N TYR A 214 1.79 -35.96 31.99
CA TYR A 214 1.34 -37.35 32.07
C TYR A 214 2.48 -38.34 31.94
N TRP A 215 3.46 -38.07 31.12
CA TRP A 215 4.54 -39.00 30.85
C TRP A 215 5.83 -38.66 31.59
N LYS A 216 5.91 -37.50 32.25
CA LYS A 216 7.09 -37.04 33.01
C LYS A 216 8.37 -36.95 32.15
N ILE A 217 8.26 -36.86 30.85
CA ILE A 217 9.39 -36.78 29.91
C ILE A 217 9.86 -35.33 29.84
N LYS A 218 11.17 -35.11 29.98
CA LYS A 218 11.80 -33.84 29.68
C LYS A 218 11.96 -33.72 28.15
N LEU A 219 11.37 -32.70 27.58
CA LEU A 219 11.53 -32.40 26.16
C LEU A 219 12.90 -31.77 25.94
N ALA A 220 13.61 -32.19 24.89
CA ALA A 220 14.81 -31.52 24.44
C ALA A 220 14.44 -30.39 23.49
N PRO A 221 15.18 -29.24 23.45
CA PRO A 221 15.00 -28.23 22.45
C PRO A 221 15.11 -28.86 21.06
N SER A 222 14.13 -28.63 20.21
CA SER A 222 14.25 -29.04 18.81
C SER A 222 15.32 -28.16 18.15
N ALA A 223 16.31 -28.77 17.51
CA ALA A 223 17.25 -28.04 16.69
C ALA A 223 16.46 -27.29 15.59
N PRO A 224 16.82 -26.03 15.27
CA PRO A 224 16.17 -25.31 14.19
C PRO A 224 16.28 -26.14 12.90
N SER A 225 15.15 -26.38 12.27
CA SER A 225 15.13 -27.10 10.99
C SER A 225 15.91 -26.30 9.95
N HIS A 226 16.81 -26.96 9.25
CA HIS A 226 17.70 -26.37 8.22
C HIS A 226 17.00 -25.67 7.05
N ALA A 227 15.67 -25.65 7.04
CA ALA A 227 14.86 -24.95 6.02
C ALA A 227 14.77 -23.44 6.26
N ASP A 228 15.12 -22.93 7.45
CA ASP A 228 14.97 -21.52 7.82
C ASP A 228 16.30 -20.73 7.85
N ALA A 229 17.39 -21.33 7.42
CA ALA A 229 18.67 -20.65 7.30
C ALA A 229 18.72 -19.78 6.05
N VAL A 230 17.98 -18.68 6.06
CA VAL A 230 18.27 -17.55 5.18
C VAL A 230 19.56 -16.92 5.70
N GLN A 231 20.56 -16.89 4.80
CA GLN A 231 21.91 -16.40 5.01
C GLN A 231 21.97 -15.16 5.89
N ASP A 232 22.74 -15.28 6.96
CA ASP A 232 23.16 -14.19 7.82
C ASP A 232 23.95 -13.18 6.97
N VAL A 233 23.26 -12.14 6.50
CA VAL A 233 23.90 -10.99 5.88
C VAL A 233 24.42 -10.15 7.02
N SER A 234 25.67 -10.40 7.40
CA SER A 234 26.43 -9.56 8.32
C SER A 234 26.44 -8.12 7.80
N LEU A 235 25.62 -7.28 8.40
CA LEU A 235 25.68 -5.84 8.26
C LEU A 235 26.97 -5.35 8.93
N SER A 236 28.02 -5.22 8.15
CA SER A 236 29.20 -4.44 8.53
C SER A 236 28.80 -2.98 8.61
N MET A 237 28.68 -2.47 9.81
CA MET A 237 28.54 -1.04 10.07
C MET A 237 29.82 -0.33 9.63
N PRO A 238 29.79 0.67 8.74
CA PRO A 238 30.94 1.51 8.49
C PRO A 238 31.18 2.39 9.73
N GLY A 239 32.44 2.36 10.20
CA GLY A 239 32.89 2.99 11.40
C GLY A 239 32.58 4.48 11.49
N ALA A 240 32.21 4.92 12.69
CA ALA A 240 32.17 6.31 13.10
C ALA A 240 33.58 6.89 13.02
N LEU A 241 33.80 7.87 12.14
CA LEU A 241 34.94 8.76 12.18
C LEU A 241 34.69 9.80 13.26
N ALA A 242 35.51 9.72 14.33
CA ALA A 242 35.65 10.80 15.29
C ALA A 242 36.42 11.97 14.66
N LEU A 243 35.89 13.17 14.79
CA LEU A 243 36.60 14.45 15.02
C LEU A 243 35.70 15.36 15.84
#